data_2361fc45b370dab82447a1490f0f0048
#
_entry.id   2361fc45b370dab82447a1490f0f0048
#
_cell.length_a   1.000
_cell.length_b   1.000
_cell.length_c   1.000
_cell.angle_alpha   90.00
_cell.angle_beta   90.00
_cell.angle_gamma   90.00
#
_symmetry.space_group_name_H-M   'P 1'
#
loop_
_entity.id
_entity.type
_entity.pdbx_description
1 polymer ?
#
loop_
_entity_poly.entity_id
_entity_poly.type
_entity_poly.pdbx_seq_one_letter_code
_entity_poly.pdbx_strand_id
1 'polypeptide(L)'
;MNERPLPSALRGRGLRGLWLARERPFPLDSGDRIYTARLARALAEAGADLTFTGYAADDAPPPSDWPVRFVRVEGTPHSKWRALASTQPLVAAVHATPTYRALLDRLLTERWDFIVLDQYGMGWALDACLRARGAARGPLLVHIAHDHEASLSEALFRGYRGAPLKRALLWQNHLKIRVAERRLARRVDLLSAITAEDAERFGRDAPDTTVLTLTPGHDGAPVAAAAPRASLQRRVLLVGSFQWLVKQHNLQRFVAAADPVFERHGIVLDVIGSMPPGLAASLREQLRATRLHGFVDDIAPWLAGARLAVVPEELGGGFKLKFLDYVFGRVPVATLDGAAAGLPPALRAAMLRRADLPALVQAIVETIDDGPRLDEMQRQAALVARALFRWPDRGEALLSAVFDGLDPARVTEPSVRSLWAAAPHP
;
A
#
# COMPACT_ATOMS: atom_id res chain seq x y z
N MET A 1 18.30 21.85 2.06
CA MET A 1 18.39 20.41 1.75
C MET A 1 19.39 20.26 0.60
N ASN A 2 20.57 19.70 0.86
CA ASN A 2 21.50 19.38 -0.23
C ASN A 2 20.92 18.14 -0.94
N GLU A 3 20.27 18.36 -2.07
CA GLU A 3 20.07 17.33 -3.08
C GLU A 3 21.47 16.86 -3.50
N ARG A 4 21.89 15.69 -3.02
CA ARG A 4 23.03 15.01 -3.63
C ARG A 4 22.55 14.52 -4.99
N PRO A 5 22.97 15.12 -6.10
CA PRO A 5 22.63 14.60 -7.40
C PRO A 5 23.14 13.15 -7.49
N LEU A 6 22.36 12.30 -8.15
CA LEU A 6 22.81 10.94 -8.49
C LEU A 6 24.23 11.04 -9.07
N PRO A 7 25.18 10.18 -8.62
CA PRO A 7 26.54 10.21 -9.13
C PRO A 7 26.54 10.19 -10.66
N SER A 8 27.37 11.02 -11.27
CA SER A 8 27.46 11.15 -12.74
C SER A 8 27.71 9.83 -13.48
N ALA A 9 28.29 8.84 -12.80
CA ALA A 9 28.47 7.47 -13.27
C ALA A 9 27.14 6.71 -13.52
N LEU A 10 26.01 7.12 -12.91
CA LEU A 10 24.69 6.50 -13.09
C LEU A 10 23.93 7.07 -14.32
N ARG A 11 24.29 8.25 -14.79
CA ARG A 11 23.59 8.91 -15.91
C ARG A 11 23.87 8.30 -17.28
N GLY A 12 24.78 7.33 -17.39
CA GLY A 12 25.20 6.76 -18.67
C GLY A 12 24.91 5.29 -18.89
N ARG A 13 24.48 4.53 -17.88
CA ARG A 13 24.18 3.11 -18.01
C ARG A 13 23.01 2.75 -17.09
N GLY A 14 21.79 2.61 -17.65
CA GLY A 14 20.62 2.15 -16.91
C GLY A 14 20.88 0.79 -16.26
N LEU A 15 20.68 0.68 -14.93
CA LEU A 15 20.73 -0.61 -14.26
C LEU A 15 19.59 -1.48 -14.76
N ARG A 16 19.90 -2.70 -15.19
CA ARG A 16 18.90 -3.66 -15.67
C ARG A 16 18.24 -4.39 -14.51
N GLY A 17 16.93 -4.19 -14.34
CA GLY A 17 16.13 -4.79 -13.29
C GLY A 17 15.10 -5.77 -13.81
N LEU A 18 14.97 -6.93 -13.16
CA LEU A 18 13.89 -7.87 -13.35
C LEU A 18 12.89 -7.75 -12.19
N TRP A 19 11.65 -7.35 -12.47
CA TRP A 19 10.60 -7.23 -11.47
C TRP A 19 9.63 -8.41 -11.55
N LEU A 20 9.66 -9.25 -10.53
CA LEU A 20 8.80 -10.43 -10.40
C LEU A 20 7.58 -10.09 -9.56
N ALA A 21 6.39 -10.14 -10.15
CA ALA A 21 5.13 -9.88 -9.48
C ALA A 21 4.12 -11.01 -9.69
N ARG A 22 3.12 -11.07 -8.84
CA ARG A 22 2.02 -12.04 -8.99
C ARG A 22 1.24 -11.80 -10.27
N GLU A 23 0.92 -10.55 -10.53
CA GLU A 23 0.04 -10.10 -11.62
C GLU A 23 0.56 -8.79 -12.21
N ARG A 24 0.13 -8.52 -13.44
CA ARG A 24 0.24 -7.19 -14.04
C ARG A 24 -0.51 -6.17 -13.15
N PRO A 25 0.08 -5.02 -12.82
CA PRO A 25 -0.52 -4.08 -11.87
C PRO A 25 -1.64 -3.20 -12.49
N PHE A 26 -2.25 -3.62 -13.59
CA PHE A 26 -3.34 -2.92 -14.27
C PHE A 26 -4.57 -3.83 -14.39
N PRO A 27 -5.80 -3.25 -14.25
CA PRO A 27 -6.13 -1.85 -13.97
C PRO A 27 -5.73 -1.41 -12.54
N LEU A 28 -5.60 -0.08 -12.31
CA LEU A 28 -5.23 0.51 -11.01
C LEU A 28 -6.45 0.60 -10.07
N ASP A 29 -7.01 -0.54 -9.71
CA ASP A 29 -8.27 -0.66 -8.95
C ASP A 29 -8.09 -1.05 -7.47
N SER A 30 -6.85 -1.27 -7.05
CA SER A 30 -6.51 -1.66 -5.68
C SER A 30 -5.18 -1.02 -5.23
N GLY A 31 -5.02 -0.86 -3.91
CA GLY A 31 -3.85 -0.17 -3.34
C GLY A 31 -2.53 -0.84 -3.67
N ASP A 32 -2.50 -2.18 -3.69
CA ASP A 32 -1.32 -2.96 -4.04
C ASP A 32 -0.93 -2.77 -5.52
N ARG A 33 -1.89 -2.79 -6.44
CA ARG A 33 -1.64 -2.52 -7.86
C ARG A 33 -1.18 -1.10 -8.12
N ILE A 34 -1.81 -0.11 -7.48
CA ILE A 34 -1.40 1.29 -7.57
C ILE A 34 0.04 1.44 -7.10
N TYR A 35 0.38 0.91 -5.92
CA TYR A 35 1.72 1.02 -5.36
C TYR A 35 2.77 0.36 -6.27
N THR A 36 2.55 -0.89 -6.69
CA THR A 36 3.46 -1.62 -7.58
C THR A 36 3.68 -0.88 -8.91
N ALA A 37 2.59 -0.47 -9.59
CA ALA A 37 2.69 0.22 -10.88
C ALA A 37 3.47 1.53 -10.79
N ARG A 38 3.19 2.31 -9.75
CA ARG A 38 3.77 3.64 -9.56
C ARG A 38 5.21 3.59 -9.09
N LEU A 39 5.55 2.64 -8.20
CA LEU A 39 6.95 2.45 -7.78
C LEU A 39 7.81 1.94 -8.94
N ALA A 40 7.31 0.98 -9.73
CA ALA A 40 8.02 0.50 -10.92
C ALA A 40 8.22 1.61 -11.95
N ARG A 41 7.18 2.44 -12.21
CA ARG A 41 7.30 3.64 -13.06
C ARG A 41 8.36 4.59 -12.51
N ALA A 42 8.29 4.96 -11.24
CA ALA A 42 9.22 5.90 -10.63
C ALA A 42 10.67 5.40 -10.67
N LEU A 43 10.89 4.10 -10.49
CA LEU A 43 12.21 3.49 -10.60
C LEU A 43 12.74 3.52 -12.05
N ALA A 44 11.87 3.29 -13.05
CA ALA A 44 12.24 3.41 -14.47
C ALA A 44 12.54 4.87 -14.86
N GLU A 45 11.71 5.81 -14.41
CA GLU A 45 11.91 7.26 -14.63
C GLU A 45 13.17 7.79 -13.94
N ALA A 46 13.59 7.18 -12.82
CA ALA A 46 14.87 7.45 -12.16
C ALA A 46 16.09 6.92 -12.95
N GLY A 47 15.88 6.07 -13.98
CA GLY A 47 16.90 5.60 -14.90
C GLY A 47 17.18 4.11 -14.92
N ALA A 48 16.34 3.27 -14.28
CA ALA A 48 16.44 1.83 -14.40
C ALA A 48 15.81 1.31 -15.69
N ASP A 49 16.45 0.32 -16.36
CA ASP A 49 15.88 -0.44 -17.47
C ASP A 49 15.13 -1.65 -16.89
N LEU A 50 13.79 -1.55 -16.76
CA LEU A 50 12.97 -2.53 -16.07
C LEU A 50 12.26 -3.49 -17.01
N THR A 51 12.38 -4.79 -16.72
CA THR A 51 11.51 -5.83 -17.25
C THR A 51 10.61 -6.34 -16.12
N PHE A 52 9.30 -6.20 -16.27
CA PHE A 52 8.29 -6.62 -15.31
C PHE A 52 7.60 -7.90 -15.79
N THR A 53 7.41 -8.89 -14.92
CA THR A 53 6.71 -10.12 -15.26
C THR A 53 5.65 -10.50 -14.23
N GLY A 54 4.52 -11.00 -14.70
CA GLY A 54 3.38 -11.44 -13.90
C GLY A 54 2.24 -11.96 -14.76
N TYR A 55 1.23 -12.54 -14.15
CA TYR A 55 0.00 -12.90 -14.86
C TYR A 55 -0.76 -11.65 -15.31
N ALA A 56 -1.52 -11.77 -16.39
CA ALA A 56 -2.47 -10.76 -16.84
C ALA A 56 -3.87 -11.37 -16.93
N ALA A 57 -4.86 -10.66 -16.39
CA ALA A 57 -6.25 -11.12 -16.39
C ALA A 57 -6.87 -11.08 -17.81
N ASP A 58 -6.34 -10.24 -18.67
CA ASP A 58 -6.77 -10.03 -20.06
C ASP A 58 -5.58 -9.87 -21.00
N ASP A 59 -5.82 -9.77 -22.29
CA ASP A 59 -4.82 -9.60 -23.34
C ASP A 59 -4.47 -8.14 -23.63
N ALA A 60 -5.09 -7.17 -22.92
CA ALA A 60 -4.82 -5.76 -23.12
C ALA A 60 -3.34 -5.44 -22.78
N PRO A 61 -2.63 -4.66 -23.60
CA PRO A 61 -1.29 -4.23 -23.24
C PRO A 61 -1.32 -3.29 -22.01
N PRO A 62 -0.21 -3.16 -21.27
CA PRO A 62 -0.07 -2.07 -20.32
C PRO A 62 -0.28 -0.71 -21.01
N PRO A 63 -0.60 0.37 -20.26
CA PRO A 63 -0.66 1.72 -20.82
C PRO A 63 0.61 2.06 -21.61
N SER A 64 0.47 2.69 -22.77
CA SER A 64 1.60 2.99 -23.69
C SER A 64 2.61 3.96 -23.08
N ASP A 65 2.21 4.74 -22.09
CA ASP A 65 3.05 5.66 -21.33
C ASP A 65 3.75 5.02 -20.12
N TRP A 66 3.54 3.72 -19.87
CA TRP A 66 4.25 3.02 -18.80
C TRP A 66 5.65 2.62 -19.24
N PRO A 67 6.73 3.18 -18.67
CA PRO A 67 8.09 3.07 -19.20
C PRO A 67 8.77 1.74 -18.81
N VAL A 68 8.01 0.65 -18.66
CA VAL A 68 8.48 -0.64 -18.18
C VAL A 68 8.10 -1.73 -19.18
N ARG A 69 9.08 -2.54 -19.60
CA ARG A 69 8.84 -3.69 -20.48
C ARG A 69 8.05 -4.76 -19.73
N PHE A 70 6.90 -5.15 -20.24
CA PHE A 70 6.09 -6.23 -19.65
C PHE A 70 6.30 -7.56 -20.40
N VAL A 71 6.60 -8.61 -19.63
CA VAL A 71 6.67 -9.99 -20.11
C VAL A 71 5.59 -10.80 -19.41
N ARG A 72 4.56 -11.19 -20.14
CA ARG A 72 3.42 -11.91 -19.61
C ARG A 72 3.78 -13.35 -19.23
N VAL A 73 3.23 -13.82 -18.12
CA VAL A 73 3.17 -15.23 -17.76
C VAL A 73 1.98 -15.86 -18.46
N GLU A 74 2.22 -16.86 -19.30
CA GLU A 74 1.16 -17.57 -20.02
C GLU A 74 0.34 -18.49 -19.11
N GLY A 75 -0.97 -18.63 -19.44
CA GLY A 75 -1.90 -19.46 -18.69
C GLY A 75 -2.49 -18.77 -17.47
N THR A 76 -2.95 -19.54 -16.50
CA THR A 76 -3.64 -19.04 -15.30
C THR A 76 -2.98 -19.55 -14.03
N PRO A 77 -3.07 -18.79 -12.92
CA PRO A 77 -2.65 -19.25 -11.60
C PRO A 77 -3.36 -20.54 -11.18
N HIS A 78 -2.77 -21.29 -10.26
CA HIS A 78 -3.40 -22.48 -9.68
C HIS A 78 -4.68 -22.13 -8.92
N SER A 79 -5.65 -23.06 -8.89
CA SER A 79 -6.82 -22.91 -8.02
C SER A 79 -6.40 -22.88 -6.53
N LYS A 80 -7.16 -22.14 -5.71
CA LYS A 80 -6.92 -22.07 -4.27
C LYS A 80 -6.97 -23.44 -3.59
N TRP A 81 -7.82 -24.35 -4.06
CA TRP A 81 -7.93 -25.72 -3.53
C TRP A 81 -6.65 -26.53 -3.74
N ARG A 82 -6.05 -26.44 -4.91
CA ARG A 82 -4.76 -27.09 -5.20
C ARG A 82 -3.64 -26.49 -4.34
N ALA A 83 -3.66 -25.20 -4.13
CA ALA A 83 -2.65 -24.48 -3.35
C ALA A 83 -2.72 -24.78 -1.83
N LEU A 84 -3.87 -25.18 -1.28
CA LEU A 84 -4.01 -25.55 0.13
C LEU A 84 -3.13 -26.73 0.53
N ALA A 85 -2.91 -27.68 -0.38
CA ALA A 85 -2.06 -28.86 -0.13
C ALA A 85 -0.54 -28.53 -0.15
N SER A 86 -0.16 -27.32 -0.55
CA SER A 86 1.24 -26.89 -0.61
C SER A 86 1.81 -26.59 0.79
N THR A 87 3.12 -26.77 0.94
CA THR A 87 3.88 -26.31 2.12
C THR A 87 4.11 -24.79 2.11
N GLN A 88 3.91 -24.15 0.94
CA GLN A 88 4.04 -22.69 0.79
C GLN A 88 2.78 -21.95 1.29
N PRO A 89 2.88 -20.65 1.61
CA PRO A 89 1.70 -19.80 1.82
C PRO A 89 0.74 -19.87 0.63
N LEU A 90 -0.55 -19.76 0.90
CA LEU A 90 -1.60 -19.90 -0.13
C LEU A 90 -1.33 -19.02 -1.37
N VAL A 91 -0.99 -17.76 -1.16
CA VAL A 91 -0.74 -16.80 -2.25
C VAL A 91 0.48 -17.21 -3.07
N ALA A 92 1.57 -17.63 -2.43
CA ALA A 92 2.76 -18.11 -3.13
C ALA A 92 2.47 -19.37 -3.95
N ALA A 93 1.75 -20.35 -3.36
CA ALA A 93 1.41 -21.61 -4.03
C ALA A 93 0.47 -21.43 -5.23
N VAL A 94 -0.42 -20.44 -5.19
CA VAL A 94 -1.31 -20.09 -6.31
C VAL A 94 -0.50 -19.62 -7.52
N HIS A 95 0.56 -18.86 -7.34
CA HIS A 95 1.33 -18.26 -8.44
C HIS A 95 2.57 -19.06 -8.85
N ALA A 96 3.01 -20.03 -8.05
CA ALA A 96 4.18 -20.89 -8.32
C ALA A 96 3.92 -21.98 -9.36
N THR A 97 3.33 -21.63 -10.51
CA THR A 97 2.98 -22.60 -11.56
C THR A 97 4.22 -23.09 -12.36
N PRO A 98 4.14 -24.25 -13.01
CA PRO A 98 5.20 -24.71 -13.91
C PRO A 98 5.53 -23.70 -15.02
N THR A 99 4.51 -23.04 -15.58
CA THR A 99 4.67 -22.03 -16.65
C THR A 99 5.46 -20.81 -16.15
N TYR A 100 5.13 -20.31 -14.95
CA TYR A 100 5.86 -19.16 -14.38
C TYR A 100 7.30 -19.55 -14.03
N ARG A 101 7.52 -20.77 -13.51
CA ARG A 101 8.87 -21.27 -13.22
C ARG A 101 9.71 -21.37 -14.49
N ALA A 102 9.16 -21.94 -15.58
CA ALA A 102 9.85 -22.04 -16.85
C ALA A 102 10.19 -20.66 -17.46
N LEU A 103 9.26 -19.68 -17.33
CA LEU A 103 9.53 -18.31 -17.73
C LEU A 103 10.64 -17.70 -16.88
N LEU A 104 10.59 -17.87 -15.55
CA LEU A 104 11.62 -17.38 -14.65
C LEU A 104 12.99 -17.96 -14.97
N ASP A 105 13.09 -19.28 -15.15
CA ASP A 105 14.35 -19.96 -15.51
C ASP A 105 14.93 -19.39 -16.80
N ARG A 106 14.09 -19.11 -17.81
CA ARG A 106 14.50 -18.45 -19.07
C ARG A 106 14.99 -17.02 -18.82
N LEU A 107 14.26 -16.20 -18.05
CA LEU A 107 14.65 -14.81 -17.76
C LEU A 107 15.96 -14.75 -16.95
N LEU A 108 16.20 -15.72 -16.06
CA LEU A 108 17.42 -15.81 -15.27
C LEU A 108 18.67 -16.23 -16.08
N THR A 109 18.54 -16.62 -17.35
CA THR A 109 19.71 -16.77 -18.25
C THR A 109 20.25 -15.45 -18.75
N GLU A 110 19.46 -14.36 -18.66
CA GLU A 110 19.91 -13.02 -18.98
C GLU A 110 20.71 -12.39 -17.82
N ARG A 111 21.47 -11.33 -18.12
CA ARG A 111 22.22 -10.59 -17.08
C ARG A 111 21.32 -9.49 -16.51
N TRP A 112 21.16 -9.53 -15.20
CA TRP A 112 20.44 -8.53 -14.41
C TRP A 112 21.38 -7.92 -13.37
N ASP A 113 21.23 -6.60 -13.12
CA ASP A 113 21.95 -5.94 -12.04
C ASP A 113 21.19 -6.13 -10.71
N PHE A 114 19.85 -6.18 -10.77
CA PHE A 114 19.01 -6.49 -9.60
C PHE A 114 17.74 -7.24 -9.98
N ILE A 115 17.17 -7.96 -9.01
CA ILE A 115 15.90 -8.68 -9.16
C ILE A 115 14.98 -8.27 -8.02
N VAL A 116 13.77 -7.82 -8.34
CA VAL A 116 12.73 -7.46 -7.38
C VAL A 116 11.75 -8.62 -7.21
N LEU A 117 11.53 -9.01 -5.95
CA LEU A 117 10.49 -9.94 -5.51
C LEU A 117 9.35 -9.10 -4.88
N ASP A 118 8.29 -8.85 -5.65
CA ASP A 118 7.18 -7.98 -5.23
C ASP A 118 6.17 -8.75 -4.42
N GLN A 119 6.03 -8.36 -3.15
CA GLN A 119 5.26 -9.02 -2.11
C GLN A 119 5.79 -10.42 -1.71
N TYR A 120 5.44 -10.87 -0.50
CA TYR A 120 5.83 -12.19 0.03
C TYR A 120 5.36 -13.36 -0.83
N GLY A 121 4.28 -13.15 -1.60
CA GLY A 121 3.75 -14.14 -2.54
C GLY A 121 4.72 -14.55 -3.64
N MET A 122 5.75 -13.74 -3.92
CA MET A 122 6.84 -14.08 -4.84
C MET A 122 8.00 -14.85 -4.19
N GLY A 123 7.94 -15.11 -2.88
CA GLY A 123 8.96 -15.88 -2.16
C GLY A 123 9.23 -17.28 -2.70
N TRP A 124 8.32 -17.86 -3.51
CA TRP A 124 8.54 -19.13 -4.22
C TRP A 124 9.69 -19.04 -5.25
N ALA A 125 9.97 -17.84 -5.77
CA ALA A 125 11.03 -17.59 -6.75
C ALA A 125 12.42 -17.43 -6.11
N LEU A 126 12.49 -17.23 -4.79
CA LEU A 126 13.71 -16.90 -4.06
C LEU A 126 14.87 -17.85 -4.34
N ASP A 127 14.63 -19.18 -4.33
CA ASP A 127 15.72 -20.16 -4.54
C ASP A 127 16.29 -20.12 -5.96
N ALA A 128 15.46 -19.84 -6.96
CA ALA A 128 15.92 -19.67 -8.34
C ALA A 128 16.77 -18.38 -8.46
N CYS A 129 16.32 -17.27 -7.85
CA CYS A 129 17.06 -16.02 -7.83
C CYS A 129 18.39 -16.15 -7.08
N LEU A 130 18.43 -16.88 -5.96
CA LEU A 130 19.66 -17.14 -5.21
C LEU A 130 20.66 -17.98 -6.02
N ARG A 131 20.20 -18.95 -6.80
CA ARG A 131 21.07 -19.71 -7.71
C ARG A 131 21.63 -18.84 -8.82
N ALA A 132 20.81 -17.98 -9.41
CA ALA A 132 21.23 -17.04 -10.46
C ALA A 132 22.23 -16.00 -9.92
N ARG A 133 22.11 -15.61 -8.66
CA ARG A 133 23.05 -14.70 -7.99
C ARG A 133 24.47 -15.28 -7.93
N GLY A 134 24.63 -16.62 -7.76
CA GLY A 134 25.94 -17.25 -7.65
C GLY A 134 26.78 -16.75 -6.48
N ALA A 135 28.12 -16.98 -6.53
CA ALA A 135 28.98 -16.73 -5.38
C ALA A 135 29.57 -15.30 -5.30
N ALA A 136 29.61 -14.48 -6.38
CA ALA A 136 30.47 -13.29 -6.32
C ALA A 136 30.03 -12.02 -7.09
N ARG A 137 29.17 -12.07 -8.09
CA ARG A 137 28.77 -10.89 -8.90
C ARG A 137 27.38 -11.03 -9.56
N GLY A 138 26.47 -11.75 -8.95
CA GLY A 138 25.11 -11.86 -9.45
C GLY A 138 24.23 -10.67 -9.07
N PRO A 139 22.96 -10.69 -9.49
CA PRO A 139 22.03 -9.60 -9.24
C PRO A 139 21.77 -9.40 -7.75
N LEU A 140 21.63 -8.12 -7.35
CA LEU A 140 21.15 -7.75 -6.02
C LEU A 140 19.68 -8.15 -5.89
N LEU A 141 19.31 -8.81 -4.79
CA LEU A 141 17.94 -9.22 -4.54
C LEU A 141 17.22 -8.18 -3.69
N VAL A 142 16.11 -7.69 -4.22
CA VAL A 142 15.26 -6.68 -3.56
C VAL A 142 13.91 -7.30 -3.25
N HIS A 143 13.41 -7.13 -2.02
CA HIS A 143 12.03 -7.45 -1.67
C HIS A 143 11.23 -6.18 -1.45
N ILE A 144 10.12 -6.03 -2.18
CA ILE A 144 9.14 -4.97 -1.97
C ILE A 144 8.01 -5.54 -1.10
N ALA A 145 8.02 -5.21 0.19
CA ALA A 145 6.98 -5.61 1.12
C ALA A 145 5.88 -4.54 1.19
N HIS A 146 4.62 -4.94 0.97
CA HIS A 146 3.48 -4.04 1.06
C HIS A 146 2.96 -3.92 2.49
N ASP A 147 3.03 -5.00 3.25
CA ASP A 147 2.70 -5.11 4.66
C ASP A 147 3.70 -6.05 5.33
N HIS A 148 3.77 -6.04 6.65
CA HIS A 148 4.37 -7.14 7.40
C HIS A 148 3.32 -8.24 7.55
N GLU A 149 3.27 -9.13 6.58
CA GLU A 149 2.20 -10.12 6.39
C GLU A 149 2.08 -11.12 7.55
N ALA A 150 3.19 -11.43 8.22
CA ALA A 150 3.15 -12.25 9.42
C ALA A 150 2.27 -11.61 10.51
N SER A 151 2.42 -10.30 10.75
CA SER A 151 1.59 -9.57 11.71
C SER A 151 0.15 -9.44 11.25
N LEU A 152 -0.07 -9.16 9.96
CA LEU A 152 -1.41 -9.01 9.39
C LEU A 152 -2.20 -10.33 9.45
N SER A 153 -1.56 -11.44 9.05
CA SER A 153 -2.18 -12.77 9.10
C SER A 153 -2.44 -13.25 10.53
N GLU A 154 -1.59 -12.88 11.49
CA GLU A 154 -1.80 -13.14 12.91
C GLU A 154 -3.04 -12.41 13.44
N ALA A 155 -3.15 -11.12 13.13
CA ALA A 155 -4.30 -10.31 13.53
C ALA A 155 -5.60 -10.85 12.92
N LEU A 156 -5.58 -11.26 11.65
CA LEU A 156 -6.71 -11.87 10.96
C LEU A 156 -7.14 -13.19 11.64
N PHE A 157 -6.19 -14.09 11.92
CA PHE A 157 -6.44 -15.36 12.59
C PHE A 157 -6.99 -15.15 14.01
N ARG A 158 -6.40 -14.25 14.81
CA ARG A 158 -6.84 -13.95 16.18
C ARG A 158 -8.21 -13.29 16.23
N GLY A 159 -8.50 -12.40 15.28
CA GLY A 159 -9.77 -11.69 15.18
C GLY A 159 -10.91 -12.54 14.60
N TYR A 160 -10.61 -13.66 13.92
CA TYR A 160 -11.65 -14.47 13.29
C TYR A 160 -12.51 -15.24 14.29
N ARG A 161 -13.83 -15.00 14.30
CA ARG A 161 -14.83 -15.60 15.22
C ARG A 161 -15.79 -16.60 14.53
N GLY A 162 -15.54 -16.96 13.26
CA GLY A 162 -16.40 -17.87 12.49
C GLY A 162 -16.06 -19.35 12.68
N ALA A 163 -16.37 -20.16 11.65
CA ALA A 163 -16.26 -21.62 11.68
C ALA A 163 -14.86 -22.12 12.12
N PRO A 164 -14.79 -23.10 13.04
CA PRO A 164 -13.51 -23.61 13.59
C PRO A 164 -12.54 -24.10 12.53
N LEU A 165 -13.03 -24.81 11.51
CA LEU A 165 -12.21 -25.30 10.41
C LEU A 165 -11.53 -24.16 9.64
N LYS A 166 -12.27 -23.09 9.34
CA LYS A 166 -11.71 -21.92 8.68
C LYS A 166 -10.68 -21.22 9.56
N ARG A 167 -10.90 -21.16 10.87
CA ARG A 167 -9.92 -20.62 11.83
C ARG A 167 -8.62 -21.45 11.83
N ALA A 168 -8.73 -22.78 11.81
CA ALA A 168 -7.58 -23.69 11.73
C ALA A 168 -6.77 -23.47 10.42
N LEU A 169 -7.47 -23.32 9.28
CA LEU A 169 -6.83 -23.02 8.00
C LEU A 169 -6.14 -21.65 8.00
N LEU A 170 -6.72 -20.63 8.60
CA LEU A 170 -6.11 -19.32 8.75
C LEU A 170 -4.86 -19.39 9.62
N TRP A 171 -4.89 -20.13 10.74
CA TRP A 171 -3.73 -20.37 11.60
C TRP A 171 -2.62 -21.11 10.86
N GLN A 172 -2.94 -22.19 10.15
CA GLN A 172 -1.97 -22.94 9.36
C GLN A 172 -1.29 -22.04 8.29
N ASN A 173 -2.10 -21.26 7.58
CA ASN A 173 -1.57 -20.34 6.56
C ASN A 173 -0.72 -19.24 7.19
N HIS A 174 -1.09 -18.70 8.36
CA HIS A 174 -0.27 -17.75 9.11
C HIS A 174 1.12 -18.33 9.44
N LEU A 175 1.20 -19.58 9.91
CA LEU A 175 2.51 -20.21 10.17
C LEU A 175 3.37 -20.31 8.92
N LYS A 176 2.77 -20.67 7.77
CA LYS A 176 3.47 -20.70 6.48
C LYS A 176 3.94 -19.31 6.06
N ILE A 177 3.11 -18.28 6.21
CA ILE A 177 3.45 -16.89 5.90
C ILE A 177 4.64 -16.45 6.75
N ARG A 178 4.58 -16.61 8.06
CA ARG A 178 5.64 -16.20 8.98
C ARG A 178 7.00 -16.82 8.64
N VAL A 179 7.02 -18.11 8.29
CA VAL A 179 8.26 -18.81 7.91
C VAL A 179 8.78 -18.30 6.56
N ALA A 180 7.89 -18.19 5.57
CA ALA A 180 8.27 -17.78 4.20
C ALA A 180 8.72 -16.32 4.14
N GLU A 181 8.00 -15.41 4.81
CA GLU A 181 8.32 -13.98 4.85
C GLU A 181 9.65 -13.74 5.58
N ARG A 182 9.86 -14.36 6.76
CA ARG A 182 11.13 -14.26 7.48
C ARG A 182 12.30 -14.82 6.67
N ARG A 183 12.08 -15.95 5.97
CA ARG A 183 13.09 -16.50 5.08
C ARG A 183 13.43 -15.54 3.94
N LEU A 184 12.41 -14.96 3.29
CA LEU A 184 12.58 -13.99 2.22
C LEU A 184 13.34 -12.75 2.72
N ALA A 185 12.88 -12.15 3.83
CA ALA A 185 13.49 -10.97 4.43
C ALA A 185 14.99 -11.17 4.75
N ARG A 186 15.39 -12.34 5.26
CA ARG A 186 16.80 -12.65 5.63
C ARG A 186 17.70 -13.04 4.47
N ARG A 187 17.17 -13.24 3.26
CA ARG A 187 17.94 -13.76 2.13
C ARG A 187 18.06 -12.75 0.98
N VAL A 188 17.30 -11.67 1.03
CA VAL A 188 17.45 -10.53 0.12
C VAL A 188 18.51 -9.56 0.65
N ASP A 189 19.05 -8.74 -0.23
CA ASP A 189 20.09 -7.75 0.11
C ASP A 189 19.42 -6.45 0.56
N LEU A 190 18.28 -6.12 -0.04
CA LEU A 190 17.50 -4.92 0.24
C LEU A 190 16.02 -5.28 0.41
N LEU A 191 15.38 -4.73 1.44
CA LEU A 191 13.95 -4.84 1.68
C LEU A 191 13.33 -3.44 1.76
N SER A 192 12.23 -3.20 1.07
CA SER A 192 11.44 -2.00 1.30
C SER A 192 10.14 -2.33 2.01
N ALA A 193 9.78 -1.51 3.01
CA ALA A 193 8.49 -1.53 3.67
C ALA A 193 7.75 -0.21 3.42
N ILE A 194 6.42 -0.25 3.37
CA ILE A 194 5.61 0.95 3.12
C ILE A 194 5.52 1.84 4.35
N THR A 195 5.53 1.25 5.56
CA THR A 195 5.41 1.99 6.82
C THR A 195 6.67 1.84 7.68
N ALA A 196 6.93 2.84 8.55
CA ALA A 196 8.03 2.77 9.50
C ALA A 196 7.83 1.62 10.50
N GLU A 197 6.59 1.36 10.92
CA GLU A 197 6.27 0.27 11.84
C GLU A 197 6.60 -1.09 11.23
N ASP A 198 6.33 -1.29 9.95
CA ASP A 198 6.67 -2.54 9.26
C ASP A 198 8.17 -2.63 9.02
N ALA A 199 8.84 -1.51 8.70
CA ALA A 199 10.29 -1.46 8.59
C ALA A 199 10.98 -1.88 9.90
N GLU A 200 10.49 -1.41 11.05
CA GLU A 200 10.98 -1.82 12.37
C GLU A 200 10.75 -3.32 12.64
N ARG A 201 9.59 -3.87 12.22
CA ARG A 201 9.30 -5.31 12.36
C ARG A 201 10.26 -6.14 11.51
N PHE A 202 10.46 -5.74 10.25
CA PHE A 202 11.43 -6.41 9.37
C PHE A 202 12.86 -6.28 9.87
N GLY A 203 13.25 -5.12 10.43
CA GLY A 203 14.57 -4.95 11.07
C GLY A 203 14.81 -5.91 12.24
N ARG A 204 13.77 -6.24 13.01
CA ARG A 204 13.85 -7.28 14.06
C ARG A 204 13.90 -8.69 13.49
N ASP A 205 13.16 -8.97 12.42
CA ASP A 205 13.10 -10.29 11.79
C ASP A 205 14.33 -10.62 10.95
N ALA A 206 14.98 -9.60 10.36
CA ALA A 206 16.12 -9.70 9.46
C ALA A 206 17.15 -8.58 9.74
N PRO A 207 17.89 -8.66 10.87
CA PRO A 207 18.77 -7.58 11.33
C PRO A 207 19.94 -7.28 10.39
N ASP A 208 20.34 -8.26 9.56
CA ASP A 208 21.45 -8.12 8.61
C ASP A 208 21.00 -7.60 7.24
N THR A 209 19.69 -7.41 7.02
CA THR A 209 19.13 -6.92 5.76
C THR A 209 18.94 -5.41 5.82
N THR A 210 19.38 -4.69 4.78
CA THR A 210 19.09 -3.26 4.68
C THR A 210 17.58 -3.05 4.46
N VAL A 211 16.94 -2.31 5.37
CA VAL A 211 15.50 -2.01 5.29
C VAL A 211 15.29 -0.55 4.94
N LEU A 212 14.53 -0.30 3.87
CA LEU A 212 14.18 1.02 3.36
C LEU A 212 12.68 1.27 3.57
N THR A 213 12.30 2.43 4.10
CA THR A 213 10.88 2.83 4.17
C THR A 213 10.51 3.62 2.93
N LEU A 214 9.65 3.06 2.07
CA LEU A 214 9.14 3.68 0.85
C LEU A 214 7.62 3.85 0.95
N THR A 215 7.17 4.95 1.54
CA THR A 215 5.75 5.29 1.56
C THR A 215 5.23 5.61 0.16
N PRO A 216 3.94 5.42 -0.14
CA PRO A 216 3.38 5.80 -1.44
C PRO A 216 3.61 7.28 -1.77
N GLY A 217 3.65 7.59 -3.04
CA GLY A 217 3.48 8.94 -3.56
C GLY A 217 2.03 9.21 -3.95
N HIS A 218 1.76 10.41 -4.42
CA HIS A 218 0.49 10.80 -5.01
C HIS A 218 0.70 11.35 -6.43
N ASP A 219 -0.18 10.95 -7.36
CA ASP A 219 -0.06 11.36 -8.78
C ASP A 219 -1.02 12.49 -9.16
N GLY A 220 -2.09 12.67 -8.40
CA GLY A 220 -3.10 13.67 -8.70
C GLY A 220 -2.52 15.09 -8.63
N ALA A 221 -2.96 15.96 -9.52
CA ALA A 221 -2.69 17.38 -9.39
C ALA A 221 -3.27 17.85 -8.05
N PRO A 222 -2.46 18.45 -7.16
CA PRO A 222 -2.98 18.90 -5.88
C PRO A 222 -3.97 20.04 -6.10
N VAL A 223 -5.13 19.95 -5.48
CA VAL A 223 -6.12 21.04 -5.49
C VAL A 223 -5.48 22.29 -4.91
N ALA A 224 -5.38 23.35 -5.72
CA ALA A 224 -4.67 24.58 -5.34
C ALA A 224 -5.40 25.32 -4.21
N ALA A 225 -6.73 25.45 -4.33
CA ALA A 225 -7.60 26.09 -3.34
C ALA A 225 -8.87 25.26 -3.15
N ALA A 226 -9.35 25.19 -1.95
CA ALA A 226 -10.62 24.55 -1.61
C ALA A 226 -11.65 25.62 -1.21
N ALA A 227 -12.93 25.33 -1.45
CA ALA A 227 -14.02 26.16 -0.91
C ALA A 227 -13.95 26.15 0.64
N PRO A 228 -14.31 27.27 1.29
CA PRO A 228 -14.41 27.31 2.76
C PRO A 228 -15.31 26.18 3.26
N ARG A 229 -14.85 25.39 4.23
CA ARG A 229 -15.62 24.21 4.68
C ARG A 229 -16.98 24.57 5.26
N ALA A 230 -17.11 25.75 5.88
CA ALA A 230 -18.37 26.25 6.40
C ALA A 230 -19.44 26.45 5.31
N SER A 231 -19.07 26.74 4.06
CA SER A 231 -20.01 26.92 2.94
C SER A 231 -20.57 25.61 2.38
N LEU A 232 -19.97 24.47 2.71
CA LEU A 232 -20.41 23.16 2.23
C LEU A 232 -21.52 22.57 3.12
N GLN A 233 -22.29 21.63 2.56
CA GLN A 233 -23.24 20.85 3.35
C GLN A 233 -22.51 20.01 4.41
N ARG A 234 -23.21 19.64 5.48
CA ARG A 234 -22.70 18.75 6.53
C ARG A 234 -22.53 17.32 6.02
N ARG A 235 -21.57 17.11 5.12
CA ARG A 235 -21.26 15.83 4.49
C ARG A 235 -19.94 15.29 4.99
N VAL A 236 -19.98 14.05 5.45
CA VAL A 236 -18.81 13.23 5.78
C VAL A 236 -18.61 12.21 4.67
N LEU A 237 -17.39 12.10 4.14
CA LEU A 237 -17.06 11.23 3.03
C LEU A 237 -16.24 10.02 3.50
N LEU A 238 -16.66 8.82 3.10
CA LEU A 238 -15.90 7.58 3.27
C LEU A 238 -15.69 6.91 1.90
N VAL A 239 -14.45 6.87 1.42
CA VAL A 239 -14.07 6.19 0.17
C VAL A 239 -13.38 4.86 0.48
N GLY A 240 -13.66 3.81 -0.30
CA GLY A 240 -12.95 2.53 -0.18
C GLY A 240 -13.49 1.44 -1.08
N SER A 241 -12.71 0.37 -1.25
CA SER A 241 -13.20 -0.89 -1.82
C SER A 241 -13.58 -1.83 -0.66
N PHE A 242 -14.86 -2.22 -0.59
CA PHE A 242 -15.40 -3.03 0.50
C PHE A 242 -15.56 -4.51 0.09
N GLN A 243 -14.71 -5.00 -0.83
CA GLN A 243 -14.75 -6.39 -1.29
C GLN A 243 -14.16 -7.36 -0.23
N TRP A 244 -13.22 -6.90 0.59
CA TRP A 244 -12.54 -7.71 1.60
C TRP A 244 -13.32 -7.72 2.93
N LEU A 245 -13.44 -8.90 3.56
CA LEU A 245 -14.18 -9.08 4.81
C LEU A 245 -13.80 -8.10 5.92
N VAL A 246 -12.51 -7.80 6.07
CA VAL A 246 -12.03 -6.83 7.06
C VAL A 246 -12.60 -5.43 6.79
N LYS A 247 -12.63 -5.00 5.51
CA LYS A 247 -13.18 -3.69 5.13
C LYS A 247 -14.70 -3.64 5.25
N GLN A 248 -15.38 -4.75 4.97
CA GLN A 248 -16.83 -4.89 5.23
C GLN A 248 -17.13 -4.73 6.70
N HIS A 249 -16.36 -5.42 7.56
CA HIS A 249 -16.53 -5.34 9.00
C HIS A 249 -16.30 -3.91 9.54
N ASN A 250 -15.22 -3.25 9.12
CA ASN A 250 -14.95 -1.85 9.49
C ASN A 250 -16.09 -0.91 9.06
N LEU A 251 -16.60 -1.07 7.84
CA LEU A 251 -17.73 -0.28 7.34
C LEU A 251 -18.98 -0.49 8.20
N GLN A 252 -19.36 -1.74 8.44
CA GLN A 252 -20.53 -2.08 9.24
C GLN A 252 -20.46 -1.51 10.66
N ARG A 253 -19.31 -1.64 11.31
CA ARG A 253 -19.09 -1.11 12.66
C ARG A 253 -19.16 0.42 12.70
N PHE A 254 -18.52 1.09 11.73
CA PHE A 254 -18.55 2.55 11.67
C PHE A 254 -19.98 3.05 11.39
N VAL A 255 -20.66 2.48 10.41
CA VAL A 255 -22.03 2.87 10.05
C VAL A 255 -22.97 2.65 11.24
N ALA A 256 -22.89 1.50 11.93
CA ALA A 256 -23.70 1.24 13.10
C ALA A 256 -23.48 2.26 14.23
N ALA A 257 -22.26 2.77 14.40
CA ALA A 257 -21.96 3.80 15.40
C ALA A 257 -22.36 5.20 14.93
N ALA A 258 -22.16 5.53 13.65
CA ALA A 258 -22.28 6.89 13.13
C ALA A 258 -23.71 7.23 12.66
N ASP A 259 -24.40 6.33 11.97
CA ASP A 259 -25.67 6.63 11.28
C ASP A 259 -26.77 7.21 12.22
N PRO A 260 -27.07 6.60 13.40
CA PRO A 260 -28.08 7.14 14.28
C PRO A 260 -27.66 8.46 14.97
N VAL A 261 -26.36 8.69 15.09
CA VAL A 261 -25.85 9.97 15.64
C VAL A 261 -25.92 11.03 14.57
N PHE A 262 -25.48 10.75 13.36
CA PHE A 262 -25.50 11.68 12.23
C PHE A 262 -26.92 12.09 11.84
N GLU A 263 -27.89 11.15 11.87
CA GLU A 263 -29.30 11.47 11.67
C GLU A 263 -29.76 12.57 12.62
N ARG A 264 -29.54 12.41 13.94
CA ARG A 264 -29.93 13.40 14.96
C ARG A 264 -29.30 14.78 14.77
N HIS A 265 -28.10 14.84 14.18
CA HIS A 265 -27.35 16.08 13.98
C HIS A 265 -27.43 16.61 12.55
N GLY A 266 -28.25 16.04 11.65
CA GLY A 266 -28.39 16.48 10.29
C GLY A 266 -27.08 16.37 9.47
N ILE A 267 -26.25 15.37 9.77
CA ILE A 267 -25.01 15.06 9.05
C ILE A 267 -25.28 13.93 8.07
N VAL A 268 -24.79 14.02 6.86
CA VAL A 268 -24.90 12.97 5.83
C VAL A 268 -23.57 12.26 5.70
N LEU A 269 -23.58 10.92 5.77
CA LEU A 269 -22.41 10.08 5.46
C LEU A 269 -22.54 9.57 4.01
N ASP A 270 -21.65 10.00 3.14
CA ASP A 270 -21.55 9.47 1.78
C ASP A 270 -20.48 8.37 1.75
N VAL A 271 -20.87 7.14 1.40
CA VAL A 271 -19.99 5.98 1.26
C VAL A 271 -19.83 5.66 -0.21
N ILE A 272 -18.59 5.76 -0.70
CA ILE A 272 -18.23 5.55 -2.11
C ILE A 272 -17.27 4.36 -2.23
N GLY A 273 -17.58 3.51 -3.18
CA GLY A 273 -16.75 2.38 -3.58
C GLY A 273 -17.52 1.07 -3.73
N SER A 274 -16.88 0.13 -4.39
CA SER A 274 -17.46 -1.17 -4.68
C SER A 274 -17.66 -1.99 -3.41
N MET A 275 -18.82 -2.64 -3.30
CA MET A 275 -19.16 -3.55 -2.22
C MET A 275 -20.00 -4.73 -2.73
N PRO A 276 -19.99 -5.89 -2.05
CA PRO A 276 -20.85 -7.01 -2.40
C PRO A 276 -22.34 -6.62 -2.35
N PRO A 277 -23.17 -7.05 -3.33
CA PRO A 277 -24.60 -6.71 -3.37
C PRO A 277 -25.36 -7.06 -2.09
N GLY A 278 -25.06 -8.22 -1.47
CA GLY A 278 -25.70 -8.64 -0.23
C GLY A 278 -25.38 -7.71 0.95
N LEU A 279 -24.17 -7.18 1.03
CA LEU A 279 -23.80 -6.19 2.05
C LEU A 279 -24.55 -4.87 1.82
N ALA A 280 -24.57 -4.39 0.59
CA ALA A 280 -25.26 -3.14 0.25
C ALA A 280 -26.78 -3.23 0.58
N ALA A 281 -27.42 -4.36 0.27
CA ALA A 281 -28.82 -4.59 0.58
C ALA A 281 -29.08 -4.57 2.09
N SER A 282 -28.33 -5.37 2.87
CA SER A 282 -28.50 -5.47 4.33
C SER A 282 -28.25 -4.14 5.06
N LEU A 283 -27.34 -3.32 4.57
CA LEU A 283 -27.09 -2.01 5.14
C LEU A 283 -28.24 -1.04 4.81
N ARG A 284 -28.71 -0.98 3.56
CA ARG A 284 -29.75 -0.01 3.12
C ARG A 284 -31.04 -0.08 3.92
N GLU A 285 -31.40 -1.25 4.45
CA GLU A 285 -32.60 -1.43 5.27
C GLU A 285 -32.55 -0.67 6.61
N GLN A 286 -31.36 -0.32 7.09
CA GLN A 286 -31.15 0.25 8.40
C GLN A 286 -30.65 1.71 8.37
N LEU A 287 -30.22 2.20 7.17
CA LEU A 287 -29.59 3.51 7.03
C LEU A 287 -30.61 4.65 6.96
N ARG A 288 -30.28 5.75 7.66
CA ARG A 288 -31.08 7.00 7.66
C ARG A 288 -30.27 8.22 7.24
N ALA A 289 -29.06 8.35 7.76
CA ALA A 289 -28.12 9.42 7.42
C ALA A 289 -27.05 9.01 6.42
N THR A 290 -26.87 7.69 6.18
CA THR A 290 -25.83 7.16 5.31
C THR A 290 -26.36 6.87 3.92
N ARG A 291 -25.61 7.26 2.89
CA ARG A 291 -25.90 7.03 1.47
C ARG A 291 -24.82 6.15 0.86
N LEU A 292 -25.19 5.01 0.26
CA LEU A 292 -24.28 4.08 -0.42
C LEU A 292 -24.34 4.34 -1.92
N HIS A 293 -23.27 4.89 -2.49
CA HIS A 293 -23.21 5.29 -3.91
C HIS A 293 -22.64 4.20 -4.83
N GLY A 294 -21.95 3.20 -4.27
CA GLY A 294 -21.24 2.21 -5.07
C GLY A 294 -19.95 2.77 -5.68
N PHE A 295 -19.49 2.14 -6.74
CA PHE A 295 -18.32 2.61 -7.50
C PHE A 295 -18.69 3.88 -8.28
N VAL A 296 -17.76 4.83 -8.31
CA VAL A 296 -17.84 6.05 -9.11
C VAL A 296 -16.57 6.19 -9.92
N ASP A 297 -16.68 6.67 -11.16
CA ASP A 297 -15.52 6.85 -12.05
C ASP A 297 -14.61 7.99 -11.61
N ASP A 298 -15.19 9.04 -11.01
CA ASP A 298 -14.46 10.20 -10.51
C ASP A 298 -14.88 10.56 -9.09
N ILE A 299 -13.90 10.57 -8.18
CA ILE A 299 -14.12 10.96 -6.79
C ILE A 299 -13.94 12.47 -6.54
N ALA A 300 -13.39 13.22 -7.50
CA ALA A 300 -13.06 14.65 -7.29
C ALA A 300 -14.29 15.50 -6.91
N PRO A 301 -15.48 15.35 -7.54
CA PRO A 301 -16.68 16.10 -7.12
C PRO A 301 -17.11 15.80 -5.68
N TRP A 302 -16.91 14.55 -5.23
CA TRP A 302 -17.25 14.13 -3.87
C TRP A 302 -16.26 14.70 -2.84
N LEU A 303 -14.96 14.73 -3.17
CA LEU A 303 -13.94 15.40 -2.35
C LEU A 303 -14.22 16.89 -2.23
N ALA A 304 -14.54 17.53 -3.34
CA ALA A 304 -14.88 18.96 -3.36
C ALA A 304 -16.13 19.31 -2.52
N GLY A 305 -17.14 18.43 -2.52
CA GLY A 305 -18.41 18.59 -1.80
C GLY A 305 -18.40 18.13 -0.34
N ALA A 306 -17.38 17.44 0.11
CA ALA A 306 -17.29 16.93 1.46
C ALA A 306 -16.80 18.00 2.44
N ARG A 307 -17.49 18.17 3.58
CA ARG A 307 -17.01 19.03 4.67
C ARG A 307 -15.87 18.38 5.42
N LEU A 308 -15.89 17.05 5.55
CA LEU A 308 -14.89 16.23 6.24
C LEU A 308 -14.83 14.83 5.63
N ALA A 309 -13.67 14.20 5.61
CA ALA A 309 -13.51 12.80 5.23
C ALA A 309 -13.16 11.94 6.46
N VAL A 310 -13.51 10.66 6.42
CA VAL A 310 -13.28 9.76 7.55
C VAL A 310 -12.53 8.50 7.14
N VAL A 311 -11.60 8.05 8.02
CA VAL A 311 -10.87 6.78 7.91
C VAL A 311 -11.05 6.00 9.23
N PRO A 312 -12.14 5.21 9.35
CA PRO A 312 -12.57 4.62 10.61
C PRO A 312 -12.15 3.16 10.79
N GLU A 313 -11.05 2.73 10.16
CA GLU A 313 -10.61 1.35 10.20
C GLU A 313 -10.05 0.95 11.59
N GLU A 314 -10.77 0.10 12.32
CA GLU A 314 -10.30 -0.53 13.56
C GLU A 314 -9.36 -1.72 13.28
N LEU A 315 -9.61 -2.43 12.18
CA LEU A 315 -8.85 -3.59 11.76
C LEU A 315 -8.15 -3.35 10.43
N GLY A 316 -6.95 -3.89 10.30
CA GLY A 316 -6.14 -3.81 9.09
C GLY A 316 -4.86 -3.00 9.31
N GLY A 317 -3.75 -3.52 8.77
CA GLY A 317 -2.43 -2.89 8.78
C GLY A 317 -2.21 -1.98 7.57
N GLY A 318 -0.94 -1.62 7.39
CA GLY A 318 -0.44 -0.95 6.21
C GLY A 318 -0.87 0.50 6.03
N PHE A 319 -0.34 1.10 4.98
CA PHE A 319 -0.66 2.47 4.59
C PHE A 319 -2.01 2.52 3.83
N LYS A 320 -2.87 3.44 4.19
CA LYS A 320 -4.19 3.58 3.56
C LYS A 320 -4.15 4.72 2.54
N LEU A 321 -4.05 4.39 1.24
CA LEU A 321 -3.91 5.35 0.15
C LEU A 321 -4.98 6.46 0.15
N LYS A 322 -6.21 6.16 0.60
CA LYS A 322 -7.29 7.15 0.70
C LYS A 322 -6.93 8.40 1.53
N PHE A 323 -5.96 8.29 2.47
CA PHE A 323 -5.47 9.48 3.15
C PHE A 323 -4.87 10.49 2.18
N LEU A 324 -4.14 10.01 1.17
CA LEU A 324 -3.56 10.90 0.16
C LEU A 324 -4.64 11.52 -0.71
N ASP A 325 -5.65 10.74 -1.15
CA ASP A 325 -6.78 11.27 -1.93
C ASP A 325 -7.47 12.40 -1.16
N TYR A 326 -7.75 12.22 0.14
CA TYR A 326 -8.37 13.24 0.96
C TYR A 326 -7.50 14.47 1.14
N VAL A 327 -6.23 14.27 1.48
CA VAL A 327 -5.30 15.38 1.80
C VAL A 327 -4.97 16.18 0.53
N PHE A 328 -4.68 15.54 -0.59
CA PHE A 328 -4.43 16.23 -1.86
C PHE A 328 -5.71 16.83 -2.46
N GLY A 329 -6.88 16.22 -2.19
CA GLY A 329 -8.20 16.79 -2.45
C GLY A 329 -8.58 17.91 -1.48
N ARG A 330 -7.69 18.30 -0.56
CA ARG A 330 -7.90 19.38 0.40
C ARG A 330 -9.08 19.15 1.34
N VAL A 331 -9.40 17.89 1.66
CA VAL A 331 -10.47 17.54 2.60
C VAL A 331 -9.87 17.29 3.99
N PRO A 332 -10.36 17.95 5.06
CA PRO A 332 -9.91 17.63 6.43
C PRO A 332 -10.30 16.20 6.79
N VAL A 333 -9.44 15.53 7.56
CA VAL A 333 -9.58 14.09 7.84
C VAL A 333 -9.82 13.82 9.30
N ALA A 334 -10.86 13.03 9.59
CA ALA A 334 -11.07 12.37 10.88
C ALA A 334 -10.69 10.89 10.81
N THR A 335 -10.02 10.36 11.82
CA THR A 335 -9.52 8.98 11.78
C THR A 335 -9.33 8.37 13.16
N LEU A 336 -9.23 7.06 13.22
CA LEU A 336 -8.76 6.36 14.41
C LEU A 336 -7.22 6.42 14.50
N ASP A 337 -6.69 6.47 15.72
CA ASP A 337 -5.25 6.46 15.96
C ASP A 337 -4.55 5.27 15.30
N GLY A 338 -5.12 4.08 15.41
CA GLY A 338 -4.61 2.87 14.78
C GLY A 338 -4.64 2.90 13.25
N ALA A 339 -5.66 3.55 12.65
CA ALA A 339 -5.74 3.70 11.20
C ALA A 339 -4.67 4.64 10.64
N ALA A 340 -4.27 5.64 11.42
CA ALA A 340 -3.26 6.64 11.05
C ALA A 340 -1.82 6.21 11.38
N ALA A 341 -1.59 5.04 11.98
CA ALA A 341 -0.27 4.63 12.47
C ALA A 341 0.83 4.72 11.39
N GLY A 342 0.52 4.26 10.16
CA GLY A 342 1.47 4.31 9.03
C GLY A 342 1.73 5.70 8.43
N LEU A 343 1.14 6.78 8.98
CA LEU A 343 1.36 8.15 8.51
C LEU A 343 2.48 8.85 9.29
N PRO A 344 3.16 9.84 8.67
CA PRO A 344 4.13 10.66 9.36
C PRO A 344 3.53 11.41 10.56
N PRO A 345 4.30 11.61 11.65
CA PRO A 345 3.84 12.35 12.81
C PRO A 345 3.25 13.74 12.49
N ALA A 346 3.92 14.50 11.62
CA ALA A 346 3.46 15.83 11.21
C ALA A 346 2.09 15.78 10.49
N LEU A 347 1.85 14.77 9.64
CA LEU A 347 0.56 14.61 8.98
C LEU A 347 -0.52 14.16 9.96
N ARG A 348 -0.18 13.23 10.88
CA ARG A 348 -1.10 12.81 11.96
C ARG A 348 -1.55 13.98 12.85
N ALA A 349 -0.65 14.92 13.12
CA ALA A 349 -0.97 16.12 13.93
C ALA A 349 -2.00 17.04 13.26
N ALA A 350 -2.08 17.04 11.92
CA ALA A 350 -3.05 17.83 11.16
C ALA A 350 -4.44 17.16 11.02
N MET A 351 -4.69 16.02 11.69
CA MET A 351 -5.93 15.25 11.58
C MET A 351 -6.71 15.22 12.90
N LEU A 352 -8.03 15.07 12.81
CA LEU A 352 -8.90 14.81 13.96
C LEU A 352 -8.79 13.32 14.30
N ARG A 353 -8.06 12.98 15.37
CA ARG A 353 -7.78 11.60 15.77
C ARG A 353 -8.46 11.20 17.08
N ARG A 354 -8.93 9.95 17.15
CA ARG A 354 -9.52 9.37 18.37
C ARG A 354 -9.14 7.89 18.48
N ALA A 355 -9.21 7.37 19.69
CA ALA A 355 -8.85 5.98 19.99
C ALA A 355 -9.90 4.98 19.53
N ASP A 356 -11.18 5.33 19.51
CA ASP A 356 -12.30 4.44 19.22
C ASP A 356 -13.41 5.12 18.39
N LEU A 357 -14.33 4.33 17.85
CA LEU A 357 -15.41 4.79 16.98
C LEU A 357 -16.38 5.75 17.69
N PRO A 358 -16.89 5.47 18.92
CA PRO A 358 -17.78 6.43 19.61
C PRO A 358 -17.14 7.80 19.79
N ALA A 359 -15.89 7.84 20.26
CA ALA A 359 -15.17 9.10 20.42
C ALA A 359 -14.91 9.80 19.07
N LEU A 360 -14.65 9.04 17.99
CA LEU A 360 -14.48 9.60 16.65
C LEU A 360 -15.78 10.22 16.13
N VAL A 361 -16.91 9.51 16.25
CA VAL A 361 -18.22 10.01 15.84
C VAL A 361 -18.60 11.29 16.60
N GLN A 362 -18.41 11.29 17.91
CA GLN A 362 -18.67 12.48 18.74
C GLN A 362 -17.80 13.66 18.34
N ALA A 363 -16.51 13.42 18.12
CA ALA A 363 -15.59 14.47 17.69
C ALA A 363 -15.93 15.05 16.30
N ILE A 364 -16.45 14.23 15.38
CA ILE A 364 -16.97 14.70 14.08
C ILE A 364 -18.16 15.64 14.31
N VAL A 365 -19.14 15.27 15.14
CA VAL A 365 -20.30 16.11 15.46
C VAL A 365 -19.87 17.47 16.04
N GLU A 366 -18.92 17.46 16.98
CA GLU A 366 -18.41 18.68 17.62
C GLU A 366 -17.61 19.58 16.67
N THR A 367 -17.00 19.02 15.63
CA THR A 367 -16.07 19.75 14.77
C THR A 367 -16.68 20.13 13.41
N ILE A 368 -17.75 19.44 12.97
CA ILE A 368 -18.27 19.57 11.59
C ILE A 368 -18.68 21.01 11.22
N ASP A 369 -19.05 21.84 12.18
CA ASP A 369 -19.46 23.23 11.98
C ASP A 369 -18.35 24.25 12.26
N ASP A 370 -17.19 23.80 12.77
CA ASP A 370 -16.03 24.66 12.99
C ASP A 370 -15.23 24.81 11.67
N GLY A 371 -15.79 25.64 10.77
CA GLY A 371 -15.19 25.90 9.44
C GLY A 371 -13.73 26.34 9.50
N PRO A 372 -13.38 27.37 10.33
CA PRO A 372 -11.99 27.83 10.48
C PRO A 372 -11.03 26.69 10.87
N ARG A 373 -11.42 25.84 11.82
CA ARG A 373 -10.62 24.69 12.24
C ARG A 373 -10.46 23.65 11.12
N LEU A 374 -11.53 23.33 10.42
CA LEU A 374 -11.49 22.40 9.27
C LEU A 374 -10.61 22.93 8.15
N ASP A 375 -10.67 24.24 7.87
CA ASP A 375 -9.83 24.89 6.86
C ASP A 375 -8.36 24.89 7.25
N GLU A 376 -8.03 25.07 8.54
CA GLU A 376 -6.67 24.95 9.04
C GLU A 376 -6.15 23.52 8.93
N MET A 377 -6.93 22.52 9.37
CA MET A 377 -6.56 21.11 9.29
C MET A 377 -6.20 20.70 7.87
N GLN A 378 -7.05 20.99 6.87
CA GLN A 378 -6.78 20.63 5.48
C GLN A 378 -5.57 21.37 4.88
N ARG A 379 -5.33 22.62 5.29
CA ARG A 379 -4.19 23.42 4.83
C ARG A 379 -2.88 22.83 5.34
N GLN A 380 -2.80 22.53 6.64
CA GLN A 380 -1.62 21.92 7.26
C GLN A 380 -1.33 20.52 6.71
N ALA A 381 -2.37 19.68 6.58
CA ALA A 381 -2.22 18.34 6.00
C ALA A 381 -1.68 18.41 4.57
N ALA A 382 -2.21 19.28 3.72
CA ALA A 382 -1.77 19.42 2.34
C ALA A 382 -0.34 19.97 2.22
N LEU A 383 0.06 20.89 3.09
CA LEU A 383 1.44 21.42 3.12
C LEU A 383 2.45 20.29 3.41
N VAL A 384 2.19 19.51 4.45
CA VAL A 384 3.02 18.38 4.85
C VAL A 384 3.06 17.31 3.73
N ALA A 385 1.89 16.96 3.18
CA ALA A 385 1.81 15.90 2.19
C ALA A 385 2.56 16.21 0.88
N ARG A 386 2.48 17.45 0.39
CA ARG A 386 3.21 17.89 -0.82
C ARG A 386 4.72 17.71 -0.72
N ALA A 387 5.28 17.88 0.48
CA ALA A 387 6.70 17.70 0.72
C ALA A 387 7.11 16.23 0.82
N LEU A 388 6.18 15.34 1.23
CA LEU A 388 6.52 13.99 1.66
C LEU A 388 6.07 12.87 0.70
N PHE A 389 5.04 13.08 -0.12
CA PHE A 389 4.43 12.00 -0.92
C PHE A 389 4.62 12.21 -2.42
N ARG A 390 5.86 12.09 -2.88
CA ARG A 390 6.25 12.23 -4.29
C ARG A 390 6.81 10.91 -4.82
N TRP A 391 6.25 10.37 -5.89
CA TRP A 391 6.74 9.13 -6.51
C TRP A 391 8.18 9.23 -7.02
N PRO A 392 8.62 10.32 -7.67
CA PRO A 392 10.01 10.45 -8.08
C PRO A 392 11.02 10.21 -6.96
N ASP A 393 10.76 10.75 -5.76
CA ASP A 393 11.65 10.57 -4.60
C ASP A 393 11.77 9.10 -4.19
N ARG A 394 10.71 8.28 -4.43
CA ARG A 394 10.71 6.83 -4.14
C ARG A 394 11.53 6.06 -5.15
N GLY A 395 11.41 6.40 -6.44
CA GLY A 395 12.23 5.83 -7.51
C GLY A 395 13.71 6.11 -7.30
N GLU A 396 14.05 7.37 -7.02
CA GLU A 396 15.43 7.79 -6.76
C GLU A 396 16.01 7.12 -5.50
N ALA A 397 15.25 7.05 -4.41
CA ALA A 397 15.70 6.41 -3.18
C ALA A 397 15.94 4.90 -3.35
N LEU A 398 15.04 4.22 -4.08
CA LEU A 398 15.19 2.79 -4.36
C LEU A 398 16.38 2.54 -5.29
N LEU A 399 16.54 3.32 -6.35
CA LEU A 399 17.66 3.21 -7.29
C LEU A 399 19.00 3.46 -6.61
N SER A 400 19.07 4.49 -5.75
CA SER A 400 20.28 4.78 -4.95
C SER A 400 20.62 3.62 -4.01
N ALA A 401 19.62 3.04 -3.32
CA ALA A 401 19.85 1.91 -2.43
C ALA A 401 20.32 0.66 -3.18
N VAL A 402 19.77 0.40 -4.36
CA VAL A 402 20.24 -0.69 -5.25
C VAL A 402 21.70 -0.45 -5.66
N PHE A 403 22.04 0.77 -6.06
CA PHE A 403 23.40 1.12 -6.45
C PHE A 403 24.39 0.97 -5.29
N ASP A 404 24.04 1.46 -4.11
CA ASP A 404 24.86 1.34 -2.91
C ASP A 404 25.10 -0.14 -2.55
N GLY A 405 24.10 -1.00 -2.75
CA GLY A 405 24.20 -2.45 -2.52
C GLY A 405 25.05 -3.19 -3.56
N LEU A 406 25.17 -2.66 -4.78
CA LEU A 406 26.03 -3.21 -5.84
C LEU A 406 27.52 -2.81 -5.64
N ASP A 407 27.81 -1.75 -4.89
CA ASP A 407 29.17 -1.27 -4.58
C ASP A 407 29.47 -1.47 -3.07
N PRO A 408 30.03 -2.63 -2.69
CA PRO A 408 30.31 -2.96 -1.28
C PRO A 408 31.22 -1.95 -0.56
N ALA A 409 32.03 -1.18 -1.29
CA ALA A 409 32.93 -0.17 -0.73
C ALA A 409 32.18 1.03 -0.12
N ARG A 410 30.90 1.19 -0.39
CA ARG A 410 30.07 2.31 0.09
C ARG A 410 29.13 1.95 1.24
N VAL A 411 29.01 0.67 1.57
CA VAL A 411 28.15 0.20 2.68
C VAL A 411 28.94 0.26 3.99
N THR A 412 28.81 1.34 4.73
CA THR A 412 29.55 1.49 6.01
C THR A 412 28.74 1.07 7.24
N GLU A 413 27.42 0.87 7.17
CA GLU A 413 26.59 0.30 8.25
C GLU A 413 25.23 -0.19 7.75
N PRO A 414 24.67 -1.30 8.28
CA PRO A 414 23.27 -1.65 8.09
C PRO A 414 22.42 -0.65 8.89
N SER A 415 21.79 0.28 8.23
CA SER A 415 20.93 1.27 8.85
C SER A 415 19.50 1.19 8.32
N VAL A 416 18.54 1.25 9.23
CA VAL A 416 17.14 1.53 8.87
C VAL A 416 17.11 2.97 8.35
N ARG A 417 17.16 3.15 7.04
CA ARG A 417 17.07 4.48 6.43
C ARG A 417 15.60 4.88 6.30
N SER A 418 15.15 5.72 7.21
CA SER A 418 13.83 6.37 7.12
C SER A 418 13.94 7.70 6.41
N LEU A 419 13.18 7.88 5.32
CA LEU A 419 13.04 9.17 4.64
C LEU A 419 12.41 10.25 5.54
N TRP A 420 11.89 9.86 6.71
CA TRP A 420 11.27 10.76 7.68
C TRP A 420 12.27 11.51 8.58
N ALA A 421 13.51 11.02 8.70
CA ALA A 421 14.52 11.64 9.58
C ALA A 421 15.04 12.99 9.07
N ALA A 422 14.70 13.40 7.86
CA ALA A 422 15.21 14.59 7.20
C ALA A 422 14.22 15.78 7.12
N ALA A 423 13.04 15.70 7.75
CA ALA A 423 12.16 16.86 7.82
C ALA A 423 12.69 17.84 8.88
N PRO A 424 12.99 19.10 8.55
CA PRO A 424 13.35 20.10 9.55
C PRO A 424 12.16 20.32 10.48
N HIS A 425 12.42 20.34 11.77
CA HIS A 425 11.48 20.88 12.74
C HIS A 425 11.19 22.35 12.40
N PRO A 426 9.92 22.81 12.51
CA PRO A 426 9.56 24.20 12.27
C PRO A 426 10.26 25.14 13.24
#